data_9022267f519183a7830105246e1cc205
#
_entry.id   9022267f519183a7830105246e1cc205
#
_cell.length_a   1.000
_cell.length_b   1.000
_cell.length_c   1.000
_cell.angle_alpha   90.00
_cell.angle_beta   90.00
_cell.angle_gamma   90.00
#
_symmetry.space_group_name_H-M   'P 1'
#
loop_
_entity.id
_entity.type
_entity.pdbx_description
1 polymer ?
#
loop_
_entity_poly.entity_id
_entity_poly.type
_entity_poly.pdbx_seq_one_letter_code
_entity_poly.pdbx_strand_id
1 'polypeptide(L)'
;QAVDAGGVDNVAIVSAQSVVGSSVTSDTSDDPSTAEQNDPTSISITATPSISITKAASLDDPDNNGIDLGDTINYTIVVTNTGDLTLSNISVSELLTDGNGNPLSLTQVVNLTSGDPSTLNVGSSLTYTASYTIEQKAVDSGRVINVANITANSPGQSANVTSTSDDPSTAAEDDPTILDIPSNPSI
;
A
#
# COMPACT_ATOMS: atom_id res chain seq x y z
N GLN A 1 3.89 15.08 -10.12
CA GLN A 1 4.32 14.51 -11.40
C GLN A 1 3.19 14.62 -12.43
N ALA A 2 3.51 14.59 -13.74
CA ALA A 2 2.49 14.69 -14.79
C ALA A 2 1.49 13.52 -14.75
N VAL A 3 1.94 12.33 -14.35
CA VAL A 3 1.10 11.14 -14.18
C VAL A 3 0.08 11.36 -13.07
N ASP A 4 0.50 11.83 -11.90
CA ASP A 4 -0.40 12.12 -10.78
C ASP A 4 -1.42 13.23 -11.11
N ALA A 5 -1.08 14.15 -12.03
CA ALA A 5 -1.96 15.21 -12.51
C ALA A 5 -2.92 14.74 -13.63
N GLY A 6 -2.71 13.53 -14.18
CA GLY A 6 -3.54 12.97 -15.26
C GLY A 6 -3.23 13.54 -16.64
N GLY A 7 -2.19 14.35 -16.80
CA GLY A 7 -1.83 14.91 -18.09
C GLY A 7 -0.80 16.02 -18.05
N VAL A 8 -0.55 16.56 -19.24
CA VAL A 8 0.34 17.72 -19.46
C VAL A 8 -0.33 18.70 -20.41
N ASP A 9 -0.36 19.97 -20.03
CA ASP A 9 -0.75 21.08 -20.89
C ASP A 9 0.49 21.89 -21.25
N ASN A 10 0.62 22.23 -22.53
CA ASN A 10 1.70 23.06 -23.04
C ASN A 10 1.16 24.28 -23.76
N VAL A 11 1.65 25.45 -23.39
CA VAL A 11 1.33 26.74 -24.02
C VAL A 11 2.63 27.43 -24.40
N ALA A 12 2.72 27.91 -25.62
CA ALA A 12 3.78 28.80 -26.06
C ALA A 12 3.23 30.21 -26.29
N ILE A 13 4.00 31.24 -25.88
CA ILE A 13 3.64 32.63 -26.10
C ILE A 13 4.76 33.26 -26.93
N VAL A 14 4.38 33.91 -28.05
CA VAL A 14 5.29 34.73 -28.84
C VAL A 14 4.96 36.19 -28.65
N SER A 15 5.97 37.04 -28.52
CA SER A 15 5.79 38.49 -28.51
C SER A 15 6.73 39.14 -29.54
N ALA A 16 6.23 40.12 -30.23
CA ALA A 16 6.98 40.92 -31.20
C ALA A 16 6.79 42.41 -30.95
N GLN A 17 7.86 43.18 -31.10
CA GLN A 17 7.83 44.64 -31.02
C GLN A 17 7.89 45.26 -32.43
N SER A 18 7.02 46.23 -32.69
CA SER A 18 7.07 46.98 -33.93
C SER A 18 8.36 47.80 -34.03
N VAL A 19 8.99 47.75 -35.18
CA VAL A 19 10.20 48.57 -35.47
C VAL A 19 9.87 50.05 -35.63
N VAL A 20 8.58 50.37 -35.79
CA VAL A 20 8.08 51.74 -35.91
C VAL A 20 7.01 51.98 -34.84
N GLY A 21 7.44 52.40 -33.65
CA GLY A 21 6.55 52.67 -32.53
C GLY A 21 6.78 51.74 -31.31
N SER A 22 6.04 52.02 -30.22
CA SER A 22 6.19 51.31 -28.93
C SER A 22 5.19 50.17 -28.75
N SER A 23 4.56 49.70 -29.84
CA SER A 23 3.55 48.65 -29.74
C SER A 23 4.19 47.26 -29.64
N VAL A 24 3.85 46.51 -28.58
CA VAL A 24 4.15 45.07 -28.43
C VAL A 24 2.88 44.30 -28.75
N THR A 25 2.96 43.35 -29.64
CA THR A 25 1.90 42.34 -29.88
C THR A 25 2.35 40.99 -29.34
N SER A 26 1.45 40.28 -28.72
CA SER A 26 1.68 38.90 -28.26
C SER A 26 0.59 38.00 -28.81
N ASP A 27 0.96 36.75 -29.05
CA ASP A 27 0.05 35.70 -29.48
C ASP A 27 0.38 34.40 -28.69
N THR A 28 -0.64 33.58 -28.52
CA THR A 28 -0.54 32.32 -27.75
C THR A 28 -0.69 31.16 -28.73
N SER A 29 0.03 30.07 -28.48
CA SER A 29 -0.11 28.84 -29.29
C SER A 29 -1.53 28.32 -29.26
N ASP A 30 -1.94 27.75 -30.36
CA ASP A 30 -3.23 27.14 -30.61
C ASP A 30 -3.05 25.62 -30.77
N ASP A 31 -3.96 24.80 -30.22
CA ASP A 31 -4.02 23.38 -30.49
C ASP A 31 -4.83 23.18 -31.80
N PRO A 32 -4.17 22.77 -32.92
CA PRO A 32 -4.87 22.65 -34.21
C PRO A 32 -5.86 21.46 -34.22
N SER A 33 -5.93 20.66 -33.17
CA SER A 33 -6.89 19.56 -33.06
C SER A 33 -8.23 19.96 -32.47
N THR A 34 -8.34 21.16 -31.91
CA THR A 34 -9.58 21.70 -31.33
C THR A 34 -10.19 22.82 -32.19
N ALA A 35 -11.38 23.27 -31.84
CA ALA A 35 -12.04 24.39 -32.48
C ALA A 35 -11.90 25.73 -31.68
N GLU A 36 -11.31 25.65 -30.50
CA GLU A 36 -11.04 26.80 -29.65
C GLU A 36 -9.74 27.48 -30.10
N GLN A 37 -9.62 28.77 -29.93
CA GLN A 37 -8.43 29.51 -30.30
C GLN A 37 -7.59 29.86 -29.06
N ASN A 38 -6.27 29.83 -29.22
CA ASN A 38 -5.32 30.14 -28.16
C ASN A 38 -5.44 29.19 -26.97
N ASP A 39 -5.81 27.95 -27.22
CA ASP A 39 -5.91 26.90 -26.19
C ASP A 39 -4.61 26.09 -26.08
N PRO A 40 -4.35 25.46 -24.94
CA PRO A 40 -3.16 24.65 -24.74
C PRO A 40 -3.23 23.33 -25.52
N THR A 41 -2.09 22.87 -26.02
CA THR A 41 -1.97 21.47 -26.46
C THR A 41 -1.94 20.58 -25.25
N SER A 42 -2.97 19.72 -25.11
CA SER A 42 -3.17 18.86 -23.94
C SER A 42 -2.95 17.39 -24.26
N ILE A 43 -2.21 16.69 -23.40
CA ILE A 43 -2.03 15.25 -23.47
C ILE A 43 -2.54 14.63 -22.19
N SER A 44 -3.57 13.78 -22.29
CA SER A 44 -4.06 12.98 -21.17
C SER A 44 -3.15 11.79 -20.93
N ILE A 45 -2.82 11.52 -19.65
CA ILE A 45 -2.04 10.35 -19.21
C ILE A 45 -2.97 9.45 -18.41
N THR A 46 -3.19 8.23 -18.91
CA THR A 46 -3.93 7.23 -18.16
C THR A 46 -2.97 6.55 -17.16
N ALA A 47 -3.38 6.50 -15.91
CA ALA A 47 -2.60 5.91 -14.83
C ALA A 47 -3.39 4.82 -14.13
N THR A 48 -2.68 3.79 -13.65
CA THR A 48 -3.24 2.62 -12.97
C THR A 48 -2.64 2.51 -11.57
N PRO A 49 -3.35 2.96 -10.52
CA PRO A 49 -2.87 2.80 -9.16
C PRO A 49 -2.91 1.33 -8.75
N SER A 50 -1.87 0.87 -8.07
CA SER A 50 -1.77 -0.49 -7.55
C SER A 50 -0.93 -0.51 -6.28
N ILE A 51 -1.27 -1.41 -5.35
CA ILE A 51 -0.56 -1.62 -4.10
C ILE A 51 -0.50 -3.11 -3.83
N SER A 52 0.64 -3.60 -3.35
CA SER A 52 0.80 -4.97 -2.86
C SER A 52 1.18 -4.96 -1.39
N ILE A 53 0.87 -6.05 -0.70
CA ILE A 53 1.22 -6.23 0.70
C ILE A 53 1.60 -7.69 0.93
N THR A 54 2.79 -7.91 1.49
CA THR A 54 3.24 -9.23 1.94
C THR A 54 3.32 -9.24 3.46
N LYS A 55 3.05 -10.41 4.07
CA LYS A 55 3.14 -10.59 5.50
C LYS A 55 3.80 -11.92 5.85
N ALA A 56 4.94 -11.84 6.53
CA ALA A 56 5.68 -12.98 7.03
C ALA A 56 5.54 -13.08 8.56
N ALA A 57 5.53 -14.31 9.08
CA ALA A 57 5.58 -14.60 10.51
C ALA A 57 6.94 -15.22 10.90
N SER A 58 7.39 -14.91 12.10
CA SER A 58 8.50 -15.58 12.78
C SER A 58 8.14 -15.87 14.22
N LEU A 59 8.57 -17.02 14.73
CA LEU A 59 8.37 -17.43 16.12
C LEU A 59 9.51 -16.92 16.99
N ASP A 60 9.18 -16.39 18.15
CA ASP A 60 10.08 -16.18 19.28
C ASP A 60 9.69 -17.21 20.37
N ASP A 61 10.50 -18.27 20.50
CA ASP A 61 10.36 -19.42 21.40
C ASP A 61 11.52 -19.35 22.41
N PRO A 62 11.35 -18.69 23.57
CA PRO A 62 12.43 -18.43 24.52
C PRO A 62 12.96 -19.68 25.23
N ASP A 63 12.15 -20.70 25.39
CA ASP A 63 12.53 -21.95 26.07
C ASP A 63 12.96 -23.06 25.10
N ASN A 64 12.82 -22.80 23.79
CA ASN A 64 13.26 -23.69 22.70
C ASN A 64 12.67 -25.12 22.80
N ASN A 65 11.40 -25.17 23.17
CA ASN A 65 10.65 -26.42 23.31
C ASN A 65 9.65 -26.66 22.16
N GLY A 66 9.52 -25.72 21.23
CA GLY A 66 8.61 -25.70 20.10
C GLY A 66 7.43 -24.76 20.33
N ILE A 67 6.57 -24.62 19.35
CA ILE A 67 5.46 -23.67 19.37
C ILE A 67 4.43 -24.05 20.42
N ASP A 68 4.27 -23.22 21.46
CA ASP A 68 3.30 -23.45 22.52
C ASP A 68 2.76 -22.17 23.21
N LEU A 69 2.10 -22.38 24.35
CA LEU A 69 1.52 -21.31 25.15
C LEU A 69 2.59 -20.35 25.71
N GLY A 70 2.48 -19.09 25.41
CA GLY A 70 3.37 -18.03 25.92
C GLY A 70 4.42 -17.59 24.91
N ASP A 71 4.66 -18.33 23.85
CA ASP A 71 5.51 -17.94 22.74
C ASP A 71 4.96 -16.72 22.01
N THR A 72 5.82 -16.04 21.29
CA THR A 72 5.40 -14.84 20.55
C THR A 72 5.59 -15.03 19.05
N ILE A 73 4.50 -14.82 18.31
CA ILE A 73 4.53 -14.70 16.85
C ILE A 73 4.79 -13.25 16.51
N ASN A 74 5.88 -12.98 15.80
CA ASN A 74 6.23 -11.67 15.29
C ASN A 74 5.88 -11.60 13.80
N TYR A 75 5.10 -10.59 13.40
CA TYR A 75 4.72 -10.32 12.01
C TYR A 75 5.52 -9.17 11.44
N THR A 76 6.01 -9.34 10.23
CA THR A 76 6.59 -8.28 9.40
C THR A 76 5.70 -8.09 8.18
N ILE A 77 5.22 -6.88 7.98
CA ILE A 77 4.29 -6.51 6.91
C ILE A 77 4.99 -5.50 6.01
N VAL A 78 5.12 -5.82 4.72
CA VAL A 78 5.72 -4.92 3.74
C VAL A 78 4.66 -4.51 2.73
N VAL A 79 4.44 -3.21 2.63
CA VAL A 79 3.48 -2.58 1.70
C VAL A 79 4.27 -1.89 0.60
N THR A 80 4.00 -2.22 -0.66
CA THR A 80 4.73 -1.67 -1.82
C THR A 80 3.76 -1.02 -2.81
N ASN A 81 4.06 0.19 -3.26
CA ASN A 81 3.37 0.81 -4.38
C ASN A 81 3.84 0.20 -5.69
N THR A 82 3.01 -0.64 -6.28
CA THR A 82 3.28 -1.36 -7.54
C THR A 82 2.64 -0.69 -8.76
N GLY A 83 1.90 0.41 -8.54
CA GLY A 83 1.27 1.20 -9.60
C GLY A 83 2.18 2.28 -10.16
N ASP A 84 1.60 3.18 -10.93
CA ASP A 84 2.25 4.31 -11.59
C ASP A 84 1.87 5.68 -11.01
N LEU A 85 1.02 5.69 -9.96
CA LEU A 85 0.63 6.89 -9.20
C LEU A 85 1.24 6.89 -7.80
N THR A 86 1.58 8.08 -7.31
CA THR A 86 1.94 8.28 -5.90
C THR A 86 0.71 8.03 -5.02
N LEU A 87 0.84 7.17 -4.01
CA LEU A 87 -0.23 6.87 -3.06
C LEU A 87 -0.08 7.69 -1.78
N SER A 88 -1.19 7.91 -1.08
CA SER A 88 -1.22 8.65 0.17
C SER A 88 -2.20 8.04 1.18
N ASN A 89 -2.08 8.47 2.46
CA ASN A 89 -2.96 8.02 3.54
C ASN A 89 -3.05 6.49 3.64
N ILE A 90 -1.88 5.85 3.64
CA ILE A 90 -1.78 4.39 3.72
C ILE A 90 -2.18 3.93 5.12
N SER A 91 -3.16 3.02 5.18
CA SER A 91 -3.67 2.44 6.42
C SER A 91 -3.66 0.92 6.35
N VAL A 92 -3.08 0.30 7.37
CA VAL A 92 -3.04 -1.16 7.54
C VAL A 92 -3.98 -1.55 8.66
N SER A 93 -4.79 -2.58 8.45
CA SER A 93 -5.64 -3.21 9.47
C SER A 93 -5.40 -4.71 9.50
N GLU A 94 -5.48 -5.30 10.69
CA GLU A 94 -5.23 -6.72 10.94
C GLU A 94 -6.51 -7.44 11.35
N LEU A 95 -6.67 -8.64 10.81
CA LEU A 95 -7.64 -9.64 11.26
C LEU A 95 -6.89 -10.86 11.74
N LEU A 96 -6.81 -11.03 13.07
CA LEU A 96 -6.18 -12.17 13.71
C LEU A 96 -7.25 -13.08 14.29
N THR A 97 -7.22 -14.38 13.94
CA THR A 97 -8.19 -15.37 14.40
C THR A 97 -7.50 -16.67 14.83
N ASP A 98 -8.19 -17.43 15.65
CA ASP A 98 -7.82 -18.81 15.94
C ASP A 98 -8.25 -19.77 14.81
N GLY A 99 -7.91 -21.05 14.91
CA GLY A 99 -8.27 -22.08 13.93
C GLY A 99 -9.77 -22.33 13.76
N ASN A 100 -10.60 -21.86 14.68
CA ASN A 100 -12.07 -21.94 14.64
C ASN A 100 -12.72 -20.64 14.11
N GLY A 101 -11.90 -19.63 13.74
CA GLY A 101 -12.36 -18.34 13.25
C GLY A 101 -12.76 -17.35 14.35
N ASN A 102 -12.48 -17.64 15.62
CA ASN A 102 -12.74 -16.68 16.70
C ASN A 102 -11.67 -15.59 16.72
N PRO A 103 -12.03 -14.33 16.98
CA PRO A 103 -11.06 -13.24 16.98
C PRO A 103 -10.04 -13.37 18.12
N LEU A 104 -8.79 -13.10 17.78
CA LEU A 104 -7.66 -12.94 18.71
C LEU A 104 -7.26 -11.46 18.73
N SER A 105 -6.53 -11.07 19.78
CA SER A 105 -6.03 -9.70 19.93
C SER A 105 -4.51 -9.69 19.84
N LEU A 106 -3.96 -8.85 18.97
CA LEU A 106 -2.51 -8.62 18.93
C LEU A 106 -2.00 -8.16 20.31
N THR A 107 -0.86 -8.68 20.72
CA THR A 107 -0.14 -8.22 21.92
C THR A 107 0.50 -6.85 21.67
N GLN A 108 1.08 -6.69 20.47
CA GLN A 108 1.54 -5.41 19.96
C GLN A 108 0.78 -5.10 18.66
N VAL A 109 0.03 -4.01 18.65
CA VAL A 109 -0.70 -3.55 17.47
C VAL A 109 0.26 -3.14 16.35
N VAL A 110 -0.26 -3.08 15.12
CA VAL A 110 0.51 -2.67 13.93
C VAL A 110 1.23 -1.37 14.17
N ASN A 111 2.53 -1.38 13.99
CA ASN A 111 3.42 -0.23 14.17
C ASN A 111 4.30 -0.04 12.93
N LEU A 112 4.32 1.19 12.39
CA LEU A 112 5.20 1.56 11.28
C LEU A 112 6.65 1.63 11.77
N THR A 113 7.54 0.89 11.13
CA THR A 113 8.97 0.85 11.46
C THR A 113 9.85 1.49 10.39
N SER A 114 9.35 1.63 9.16
CA SER A 114 10.09 2.28 8.06
C SER A 114 9.14 2.90 7.04
N GLY A 115 9.50 4.08 6.54
CA GLY A 115 8.80 4.83 5.51
C GLY A 115 7.87 5.92 6.05
N ASP A 116 7.11 6.55 5.16
CA ASP A 116 6.13 7.61 5.47
C ASP A 116 4.76 7.21 4.90
N PRO A 117 3.75 6.93 5.75
CA PRO A 117 2.43 6.51 5.29
C PRO A 117 1.61 7.65 4.69
N SER A 118 2.06 8.90 4.84
CA SER A 118 1.40 10.06 4.21
C SER A 118 1.67 10.14 2.72
N THR A 119 2.80 9.57 2.24
CA THR A 119 3.21 9.63 0.83
C THR A 119 4.05 8.41 0.47
N LEU A 120 3.52 7.55 -0.40
CA LEU A 120 4.22 6.38 -0.91
C LEU A 120 4.46 6.51 -2.42
N ASN A 121 5.69 6.86 -2.78
CA ASN A 121 6.09 7.01 -4.18
C ASN A 121 6.06 5.67 -4.92
N VAL A 122 5.94 5.74 -6.24
CA VAL A 122 6.02 4.58 -7.13
C VAL A 122 7.29 3.76 -6.87
N GLY A 123 7.14 2.44 -6.68
CA GLY A 123 8.22 1.52 -6.36
C GLY A 123 8.77 1.59 -4.93
N SER A 124 8.23 2.49 -4.08
CA SER A 124 8.63 2.59 -2.67
C SER A 124 7.83 1.64 -1.79
N SER A 125 8.39 1.32 -0.61
CA SER A 125 7.76 0.42 0.36
C SER A 125 7.71 1.03 1.76
N LEU A 126 6.71 0.58 2.55
CA LEU A 126 6.58 0.79 3.99
C LEU A 126 6.76 -0.55 4.69
N THR A 127 7.34 -0.54 5.88
CA THR A 127 7.45 -1.74 6.72
C THR A 127 6.74 -1.50 8.05
N TYR A 128 5.89 -2.43 8.41
CA TYR A 128 5.19 -2.47 9.70
C TYR A 128 5.53 -3.75 10.44
N THR A 129 5.40 -3.72 11.76
CA THR A 129 5.49 -4.89 12.63
C THR A 129 4.27 -5.00 13.52
N ALA A 130 3.92 -6.22 13.89
CA ALA A 130 2.90 -6.55 14.88
C ALA A 130 3.34 -7.82 15.63
N SER A 131 2.76 -8.12 16.78
CA SER A 131 3.03 -9.39 17.46
C SER A 131 1.81 -9.92 18.19
N TYR A 132 1.80 -11.25 18.40
CA TYR A 132 0.79 -11.96 19.15
C TYR A 132 1.46 -12.97 20.08
N THR A 133 1.20 -12.89 21.37
CA THR A 133 1.61 -13.92 22.34
C THR A 133 0.56 -15.03 22.36
N ILE A 134 0.97 -16.27 22.17
CA ILE A 134 0.10 -17.43 22.03
C ILE A 134 -0.67 -17.64 23.34
N GLU A 135 -1.99 -17.53 23.27
CA GLU A 135 -2.92 -17.77 24.36
C GLU A 135 -3.53 -19.17 24.27
N GLN A 136 -4.09 -19.67 25.36
CA GLN A 136 -4.68 -21.02 25.45
C GLN A 136 -5.73 -21.30 24.34
N LYS A 137 -6.56 -20.32 23.98
CA LYS A 137 -7.55 -20.47 22.91
C LYS A 137 -6.95 -20.76 21.54
N ALA A 138 -5.74 -20.24 21.25
CA ALA A 138 -5.00 -20.54 20.02
C ALA A 138 -4.44 -21.98 20.08
N VAL A 139 -3.89 -22.39 21.22
CA VAL A 139 -3.43 -23.77 21.45
C VAL A 139 -4.58 -24.76 21.31
N ASP A 140 -5.74 -24.50 21.93
CA ASP A 140 -6.93 -25.36 21.88
C ASP A 140 -7.49 -25.50 20.46
N SER A 141 -7.34 -24.46 19.62
CA SER A 141 -7.76 -24.48 18.21
C SER A 141 -6.72 -25.08 17.26
N GLY A 142 -5.47 -25.23 17.73
CA GLY A 142 -4.34 -25.80 16.98
C GLY A 142 -3.74 -24.86 15.92
N ARG A 143 -4.15 -23.57 15.87
CA ARG A 143 -3.74 -22.67 14.78
C ARG A 143 -3.99 -21.19 15.09
N VAL A 144 -3.15 -20.33 14.52
CA VAL A 144 -3.35 -18.89 14.39
C VAL A 144 -3.37 -18.51 12.90
N ILE A 145 -4.34 -17.70 12.52
CA ILE A 145 -4.54 -17.20 11.14
C ILE A 145 -4.52 -15.69 11.21
N ASN A 146 -3.67 -15.05 10.40
CA ASN A 146 -3.56 -13.60 10.35
C ASN A 146 -3.64 -13.06 8.91
N VAL A 147 -4.53 -12.08 8.69
CA VAL A 147 -4.71 -11.37 7.42
C VAL A 147 -4.52 -9.88 7.67
N ALA A 148 -3.65 -9.23 6.89
CA ALA A 148 -3.57 -7.78 6.85
C ALA A 148 -4.32 -7.23 5.63
N ASN A 149 -5.06 -6.13 5.81
CA ASN A 149 -5.70 -5.40 4.73
C ASN A 149 -5.11 -4.00 4.67
N ILE A 150 -4.88 -3.52 3.44
CA ILE A 150 -4.35 -2.20 3.16
C ILE A 150 -5.37 -1.36 2.43
N THR A 151 -5.40 -0.07 2.75
CA THR A 151 -6.12 0.95 1.97
C THR A 151 -5.21 2.13 1.75
N ALA A 152 -5.28 2.74 0.57
CA ALA A 152 -4.54 3.94 0.21
C ALA A 152 -5.37 4.82 -0.73
N ASN A 153 -5.12 6.13 -0.70
CA ASN A 153 -5.71 7.06 -1.66
C ASN A 153 -4.76 7.24 -2.84
N SER A 154 -5.31 7.45 -4.05
CA SER A 154 -4.54 7.83 -5.23
C SER A 154 -5.07 9.13 -5.85
N PRO A 155 -4.20 9.97 -6.46
CA PRO A 155 -4.61 11.19 -7.13
C PRO A 155 -5.63 10.94 -8.22
N GLY A 156 -6.64 11.81 -8.33
CA GLY A 156 -7.64 11.75 -9.40
C GLY A 156 -8.62 10.58 -9.34
N GLN A 157 -8.52 9.70 -8.33
CA GLN A 157 -9.44 8.56 -8.16
C GLN A 157 -10.40 8.82 -7.00
N SER A 158 -11.66 8.43 -7.18
CA SER A 158 -12.69 8.52 -6.13
C SER A 158 -12.72 7.30 -5.21
N ALA A 159 -12.18 6.17 -5.65
CA ALA A 159 -12.09 4.94 -4.88
C ALA A 159 -10.68 4.74 -4.32
N ASN A 160 -10.60 4.15 -3.12
CA ASN A 160 -9.32 3.76 -2.54
C ASN A 160 -8.72 2.57 -3.31
N VAL A 161 -7.38 2.53 -3.34
CA VAL A 161 -6.63 1.35 -3.74
C VAL A 161 -6.55 0.43 -2.53
N THR A 162 -6.84 -0.86 -2.71
CA THR A 162 -6.87 -1.86 -1.62
C THR A 162 -6.12 -3.12 -2.02
N SER A 163 -5.57 -3.82 -1.04
CA SER A 163 -4.99 -5.15 -1.21
C SER A 163 -5.10 -5.94 0.10
N THR A 164 -5.03 -7.26 0.00
CA THR A 164 -4.97 -8.20 1.13
C THR A 164 -3.57 -8.81 1.17
N SER A 165 -3.07 -9.12 2.38
CA SER A 165 -1.72 -9.66 2.53
C SER A 165 -1.58 -11.05 1.92
N ASP A 166 -0.41 -11.23 1.33
CA ASP A 166 0.09 -12.48 0.78
C ASP A 166 1.16 -13.06 1.72
N ASP A 167 1.13 -14.37 1.97
CA ASP A 167 2.20 -15.08 2.70
C ASP A 167 3.30 -15.48 1.72
N PRO A 168 4.48 -14.85 1.76
CA PRO A 168 5.55 -15.11 0.79
C PRO A 168 6.16 -16.53 0.93
N SER A 169 5.77 -17.31 1.92
CA SER A 169 6.22 -18.70 2.13
C SER A 169 5.40 -19.71 1.33
N THR A 170 4.27 -19.32 0.77
CA THR A 170 3.38 -20.16 -0.04
C THR A 170 3.41 -19.79 -1.51
N ALA A 171 2.74 -20.57 -2.36
CA ALA A 171 2.60 -20.29 -3.79
C ALA A 171 1.21 -19.73 -4.15
N ALA A 172 0.30 -19.65 -3.18
CA ALA A 172 -1.00 -19.01 -3.35
C ALA A 172 -0.84 -17.50 -3.23
N GLU A 173 -1.59 -16.72 -3.98
CA GLU A 173 -1.60 -15.25 -3.89
C GLU A 173 -2.73 -14.79 -2.95
N ASP A 174 -2.50 -13.67 -2.25
CA ASP A 174 -3.45 -13.04 -1.33
C ASP A 174 -3.95 -14.00 -0.22
N ASP A 175 -3.09 -14.91 0.23
CA ASP A 175 -3.44 -15.89 1.24
C ASP A 175 -3.04 -15.44 2.67
N PRO A 176 -3.73 -15.97 3.70
CA PRO A 176 -3.43 -15.62 5.08
C PRO A 176 -2.10 -16.22 5.54
N THR A 177 -1.39 -15.52 6.40
CA THR A 177 -0.26 -16.07 7.13
C THR A 177 -0.77 -17.00 8.23
N ILE A 178 -0.43 -18.28 8.14
CA ILE A 178 -0.92 -19.35 9.03
C ILE A 178 0.24 -19.92 9.84
N LEU A 179 0.05 -20.04 11.16
CA LEU A 179 0.94 -20.77 12.04
C LEU A 179 0.17 -21.91 12.74
N ASP A 180 0.54 -23.15 12.44
CA ASP A 180 -0.01 -24.33 13.12
C ASP A 180 0.65 -24.50 14.47
N ILE A 181 -0.16 -24.71 15.52
CA ILE A 181 0.27 -24.95 16.89
C ILE A 181 0.04 -26.42 17.19
N PRO A 182 1.10 -27.24 17.36
CA PRO A 182 0.94 -28.66 17.66
C PRO A 182 0.23 -28.85 19.01
N SER A 183 -0.83 -29.65 19.05
CA SER A 183 -1.41 -30.08 20.31
C SER A 183 -0.48 -31.11 20.94
N ASN A 184 0.09 -30.83 22.10
CA ASN A 184 0.90 -31.74 22.86
C ASN A 184 0.17 -32.13 24.20
N PRO A 185 -0.84 -33.03 24.15
CA PRO A 185 -1.56 -33.41 25.36
C PRO A 185 -0.61 -34.18 26.29
N SER A 186 -0.14 -33.57 27.36
CA SER A 186 0.50 -34.28 28.46
C SER A 186 -0.58 -34.84 29.39
N ILE A 187 -0.52 -36.14 29.62
CA ILE A 187 -1.33 -36.84 30.63
C ILE A 187 -0.56 -36.87 31.95
#